data_04ed218c2d265abd39aaa586de19653d
#
_entry.id   04ed218c2d265abd39aaa586de19653d
#
_cell.length_a   1.000
_cell.length_b   1.000
_cell.length_c   1.000
_cell.angle_alpha   90.00
_cell.angle_beta   90.00
_cell.angle_gamma   90.00
#
_symmetry.space_group_name_H-M   'P 1'
#
loop_
_entity.id
_entity.type
_entity.pdbx_description
1 polymer ?
#
loop_
_entity_poly.entity_id
_entity_poly.type
_entity_poly.pdbx_seq_one_letter_code
_entity_poly.pdbx_strand_id
1 'polypeptide(L)'
;MADENMLFATEEQQAVYNKQQEVEEVATRKYLTFRTDNLLFGIEAEIVMEIITNYSATYVPMVPSYVRGIINLRGQIIPLLDMRQRLNIEPIDTDCIIVIYVGDVRIGILVDAVSQIIDIPIDSILPVPQHNAQKYVSGMCNMPDNSGTMLVLDCPLLLAN
;
A
#
# COMPACT_ATOMS: atom_id res chain seq x y z
N MET A 1 -12.91 -6.50 -45.81
CA MET A 1 -11.65 -6.67 -46.54
C MET A 1 -10.41 -6.64 -45.67
N ALA A 2 -10.44 -5.97 -44.51
CA ALA A 2 -9.36 -6.08 -43.54
C ALA A 2 -9.21 -7.47 -42.92
N ASP A 3 -10.29 -8.25 -42.89
CA ASP A 3 -10.29 -9.62 -42.35
C ASP A 3 -9.60 -10.66 -43.27
N GLU A 4 -9.57 -10.41 -44.57
CA GLU A 4 -8.87 -11.31 -45.51
C GLU A 4 -7.36 -11.23 -45.33
N ASN A 5 -6.81 -10.07 -44.97
CA ASN A 5 -5.38 -9.92 -44.74
C ASN A 5 -4.91 -10.56 -43.44
N MET A 6 -5.80 -10.71 -42.47
CA MET A 6 -5.49 -11.40 -41.21
C MET A 6 -5.52 -12.92 -41.35
N LEU A 7 -6.38 -13.45 -42.22
CA LEU A 7 -6.48 -14.89 -42.48
C LEU A 7 -5.25 -15.47 -43.17
N PHE A 8 -4.46 -14.63 -43.84
CA PHE A 8 -3.27 -15.01 -44.55
C PHE A 8 -1.96 -14.54 -43.90
N ALA A 9 -2.04 -14.06 -42.66
CA ALA A 9 -0.85 -13.66 -41.92
C ALA A 9 0.04 -14.89 -41.67
N THR A 10 1.33 -14.75 -41.94
CA THR A 10 2.30 -15.81 -41.67
C THR A 10 2.43 -16.05 -40.18
N GLU A 11 2.89 -17.25 -39.80
CA GLU A 11 3.14 -17.56 -38.37
C GLU A 11 4.10 -16.56 -37.72
N GLU A 12 5.06 -16.04 -38.47
CA GLU A 12 5.99 -15.02 -38.02
C GLU A 12 5.28 -13.69 -37.70
N GLN A 13 4.33 -13.30 -38.55
CA GLN A 13 3.55 -12.07 -38.33
C GLN A 13 2.62 -12.21 -37.13
N GLN A 14 2.03 -13.38 -36.93
CA GLN A 14 1.22 -13.63 -35.73
C GLN A 14 2.06 -13.68 -34.47
N ALA A 15 3.26 -14.24 -34.52
CA ALA A 15 4.18 -14.28 -33.40
C ALA A 15 4.61 -12.87 -32.98
N VAL A 16 4.88 -11.97 -33.95
CA VAL A 16 5.21 -10.56 -33.68
C VAL A 16 4.03 -9.84 -33.10
N TYR A 17 2.82 -10.03 -33.60
CA TYR A 17 1.61 -9.44 -33.09
C TYR A 17 1.32 -9.89 -31.64
N ASN A 18 1.42 -11.18 -31.36
CA ASN A 18 1.23 -11.73 -30.03
C ASN A 18 2.31 -11.22 -29.07
N LYS A 19 3.53 -11.08 -29.51
CA LYS A 19 4.63 -10.56 -28.72
C LYS A 19 4.44 -9.08 -28.41
N GLN A 20 3.89 -8.30 -29.33
CA GLN A 20 3.54 -6.90 -29.09
C GLN A 20 2.39 -6.76 -28.09
N GLN A 21 1.40 -7.65 -28.14
CA GLN A 21 0.33 -7.67 -27.13
C GLN A 21 0.85 -8.07 -25.75
N GLU A 22 1.76 -9.03 -25.67
CA GLU A 22 2.40 -9.41 -24.40
C GLU A 22 3.21 -8.26 -23.79
N VAL A 23 3.84 -7.43 -24.63
CA VAL A 23 4.58 -6.24 -24.19
C VAL A 23 3.64 -5.12 -23.72
N GLU A 24 2.43 -5.06 -24.24
CA GLU A 24 1.41 -4.08 -23.83
C GLU A 24 0.70 -4.46 -22.52
N GLU A 25 0.72 -5.73 -22.13
CA GLU A 25 0.18 -6.19 -20.85
C GLU A 25 1.18 -5.95 -19.73
N VAL A 26 1.12 -4.76 -19.17
CA VAL A 26 1.95 -4.43 -18.01
C VAL A 26 1.33 -5.08 -16.76
N ALA A 27 2.14 -5.87 -16.04
CA ALA A 27 1.71 -6.42 -14.76
C ALA A 27 1.45 -5.31 -13.77
N THR A 28 0.28 -5.31 -13.17
CA THR A 28 -0.12 -4.34 -12.16
C THR A 28 -0.36 -5.03 -10.82
N ARG A 29 -0.28 -4.24 -9.77
CA ARG A 29 -0.62 -4.67 -8.41
C ARG A 29 -1.54 -3.63 -7.80
N LYS A 30 -2.52 -4.09 -7.04
CA LYS A 30 -3.46 -3.21 -6.35
C LYS A 30 -2.86 -2.68 -5.05
N TYR A 31 -2.97 -1.39 -4.85
CA TYR A 31 -2.53 -0.73 -3.63
C TYR A 31 -3.68 0.05 -3.02
N LEU A 32 -3.84 -0.10 -1.71
CA LEU A 32 -4.69 0.79 -0.94
C LEU A 32 -3.86 2.02 -0.59
N THR A 33 -4.34 3.20 -0.97
CA THR A 33 -3.67 4.45 -0.68
C THR A 33 -4.29 5.13 0.54
N PHE A 34 -3.44 5.73 1.35
CA PHE A 34 -3.86 6.47 2.53
C PHE A 34 -2.91 7.64 2.78
N ARG A 35 -3.40 8.61 3.52
CA ARG A 35 -2.63 9.80 3.88
C ARG A 35 -2.26 9.79 5.34
N THR A 36 -1.04 10.23 5.60
CA THR A 36 -0.56 10.58 6.91
C THR A 36 0.22 11.87 6.76
N ASP A 37 -0.29 12.95 7.39
CA ASP A 37 0.22 14.30 7.19
C ASP A 37 0.15 14.70 5.70
N ASN A 38 1.22 15.17 5.10
CA ASN A 38 1.28 15.53 3.69
C ASN A 38 1.74 14.37 2.80
N LEU A 39 1.92 13.19 3.36
CA LEU A 39 2.45 12.04 2.65
C LEU A 39 1.34 11.12 2.18
N LEU A 40 1.48 10.62 0.96
CA LEU A 40 0.61 9.60 0.40
C LEU A 40 1.35 8.26 0.43
N PHE A 41 0.79 7.31 1.16
CA PHE A 41 1.33 5.96 1.26
C PHE A 41 0.46 4.98 0.49
N GLY A 42 1.07 3.87 0.08
CA GLY A 42 0.38 2.73 -0.48
C GLY A 42 0.81 1.45 0.18
N ILE A 43 -0.14 0.58 0.44
CA ILE A 43 0.11 -0.79 0.88
C ILE A 43 -0.60 -1.75 -0.07
N GLU A 44 -0.02 -2.92 -0.26
CA GLU A 44 -0.62 -3.94 -1.11
C GLU A 44 -2.02 -4.27 -0.60
N ALA A 45 -3.02 -4.18 -1.48
CA ALA A 45 -4.41 -4.45 -1.11
C ALA A 45 -4.61 -5.88 -0.58
N GLU A 46 -3.76 -6.80 -1.02
CA GLU A 46 -3.79 -8.21 -0.62
C GLU A 46 -3.63 -8.41 0.89
N ILE A 47 -2.86 -7.57 1.56
CA ILE A 47 -2.64 -7.69 3.01
C ILE A 47 -3.66 -6.91 3.83
N VAL A 48 -4.51 -6.12 3.20
CA VAL A 48 -5.55 -5.36 3.90
C VAL A 48 -6.72 -6.28 4.21
N MET A 49 -7.06 -6.40 5.49
CA MET A 49 -8.20 -7.18 5.92
C MET A 49 -9.48 -6.38 5.91
N GLU A 50 -9.42 -5.19 6.51
CA GLU A 50 -10.57 -4.29 6.60
C GLU A 50 -10.12 -2.90 7.02
N ILE A 51 -11.01 -1.94 6.82
CA ILE A 51 -10.86 -0.56 7.28
C ILE A 51 -11.96 -0.34 8.30
N ILE A 52 -11.59 0.12 9.48
CA ILE A 52 -12.55 0.35 10.56
C ILE A 52 -12.50 1.80 11.04
N THR A 53 -13.65 2.28 11.47
CA THR A 53 -13.82 3.55 12.16
C THR A 53 -14.57 3.28 13.47
N ASN A 54 -14.68 4.27 14.34
CA ASN A 54 -15.37 4.13 15.61
C ASN A 54 -14.84 2.97 16.47
N TYR A 55 -13.56 3.02 16.76
CA TYR A 55 -12.91 2.02 17.60
C TYR A 55 -12.80 2.51 19.05
N SER A 56 -12.64 1.56 19.95
CA SER A 56 -12.26 1.82 21.32
C SER A 56 -10.94 1.14 21.63
N ALA A 57 -9.89 1.92 21.89
CA ALA A 57 -8.58 1.38 22.19
C ALA A 57 -8.37 1.31 23.70
N THR A 58 -7.79 0.21 24.15
CA THR A 58 -7.35 0.02 25.52
C THR A 58 -5.87 0.34 25.62
N TYR A 59 -5.55 1.25 26.52
CA TYR A 59 -4.17 1.65 26.79
C TYR A 59 -3.36 0.47 27.32
N VAL A 60 -2.14 0.32 26.82
CA VAL A 60 -1.18 -0.69 27.28
C VAL A 60 0.05 0.05 27.81
N PRO A 61 0.45 -0.18 29.08
CA PRO A 61 1.64 0.47 29.62
C PRO A 61 2.92 -0.15 29.10
N MET A 62 4.01 0.59 29.14
CA MET A 62 5.38 0.14 28.83
C MET A 62 5.59 -0.31 27.39
N VAL A 63 4.81 0.28 26.45
CA VAL A 63 5.00 0.08 25.02
C VAL A 63 5.61 1.33 24.40
N PRO A 64 6.24 1.24 23.21
CA PRO A 64 6.71 2.43 22.51
C PRO A 64 5.58 3.42 22.25
N SER A 65 5.93 4.70 22.14
CA SER A 65 4.95 5.78 21.96
C SER A 65 4.08 5.64 20.72
N TYR A 66 4.59 4.97 19.68
CA TYR A 66 3.83 4.74 18.45
C TYR A 66 2.76 3.65 18.60
N VAL A 67 2.79 2.88 19.67
CA VAL A 67 1.72 1.91 19.98
C VAL A 67 0.66 2.64 20.79
N ARG A 68 -0.51 2.83 20.17
CA ARG A 68 -1.64 3.55 20.74
C ARG A 68 -2.37 2.74 21.81
N GLY A 69 -2.27 1.43 21.73
CA GLY A 69 -2.96 0.49 22.59
C GLY A 69 -3.35 -0.75 21.83
N ILE A 70 -4.40 -1.40 22.28
CA ILE A 70 -4.98 -2.58 21.65
C ILE A 70 -6.46 -2.35 21.38
N ILE A 71 -6.96 -2.99 20.33
CA ILE A 71 -8.39 -3.04 20.03
C ILE A 71 -8.86 -4.49 20.04
N ASN A 72 -10.11 -4.69 20.43
CA ASN A 72 -10.77 -5.99 20.35
C ASN A 72 -11.62 -6.01 19.08
N LEU A 73 -11.23 -6.82 18.11
CA LEU A 73 -11.94 -6.99 16.86
C LEU A 73 -12.47 -8.41 16.78
N ARG A 74 -13.79 -8.57 16.99
CA ARG A 74 -14.46 -9.89 16.94
C ARG A 74 -13.79 -10.96 17.81
N GLY A 75 -13.42 -10.58 19.03
CA GLY A 75 -12.78 -11.47 19.98
C GLY A 75 -11.27 -11.63 19.82
N GLN A 76 -10.68 -10.94 18.84
CA GLN A 76 -9.23 -10.93 18.65
C GLN A 76 -8.65 -9.61 19.12
N ILE A 77 -7.56 -9.69 19.86
CA ILE A 77 -6.84 -8.52 20.35
C ILE A 77 -5.79 -8.14 19.31
N ILE A 78 -5.88 -6.92 18.81
CA ILE A 78 -5.05 -6.40 17.73
C ILE A 78 -4.32 -5.16 18.26
N PRO A 79 -2.97 -5.11 18.17
CA PRO A 79 -2.24 -3.90 18.52
C PRO A 79 -2.54 -2.80 17.50
N LEU A 80 -2.65 -1.57 18.01
CA LEU A 80 -2.92 -0.39 17.22
C LEU A 80 -1.68 0.49 17.17
N LEU A 81 -1.16 0.69 15.98
CA LEU A 81 0.04 1.46 15.73
C LEU A 81 -0.36 2.80 15.10
N ASP A 82 0.15 3.90 15.68
CA ASP A 82 -0.09 5.24 15.17
C ASP A 82 0.97 5.58 14.12
N MET A 83 0.54 5.74 12.87
CA MET A 83 1.44 6.04 11.78
C MET A 83 2.17 7.37 11.95
N ARG A 84 1.50 8.40 12.45
CA ARG A 84 2.11 9.69 12.72
C ARG A 84 3.24 9.59 13.73
N GLN A 85 3.00 8.93 14.85
CA GLN A 85 4.01 8.76 15.88
C GLN A 85 5.16 7.89 15.42
N ARG A 86 4.86 6.89 14.58
CA ARG A 86 5.92 6.05 13.99
C ARG A 86 6.86 6.86 13.08
N LEU A 87 6.33 7.90 12.45
CA LEU A 87 7.10 8.82 11.61
C LEU A 87 7.66 10.03 12.40
N ASN A 88 7.49 10.05 13.70
CA ASN A 88 7.86 11.19 14.57
C ASN A 88 7.12 12.47 14.19
N ILE A 89 5.87 12.34 13.79
CA ILE A 89 4.96 13.44 13.50
C ILE A 89 3.97 13.56 14.66
N GLU A 90 3.59 14.78 14.98
CA GLU A 90 2.62 15.07 16.03
C GLU A 90 1.31 14.31 15.81
N PRO A 91 0.79 13.60 16.82
CA PRO A 91 -0.47 12.88 16.67
C PRO A 91 -1.65 13.84 16.52
N ILE A 92 -2.67 13.36 15.80
CA ILE A 92 -3.95 14.06 15.66
C ILE A 92 -5.08 13.14 16.12
N ASP A 93 -6.24 13.73 16.33
CA ASP A 93 -7.44 12.97 16.62
C ASP A 93 -8.00 12.41 15.31
N THR A 94 -7.88 11.11 15.12
CA THR A 94 -8.39 10.40 13.95
C THR A 94 -8.91 9.02 14.38
N ASP A 95 -9.90 8.53 13.68
CA ASP A 95 -10.52 7.24 13.97
C ASP A 95 -10.38 6.23 12.83
N CYS A 96 -9.56 6.52 11.84
CA CYS A 96 -9.40 5.65 10.67
C CYS A 96 -8.30 4.63 10.90
N ILE A 97 -8.66 3.35 10.92
CA ILE A 97 -7.73 2.24 11.12
C ILE A 97 -7.77 1.31 9.91
N ILE A 98 -6.58 0.99 9.41
CA ILE A 98 -6.40 -0.06 8.41
C ILE A 98 -5.89 -1.29 9.13
N VAL A 99 -6.66 -2.39 9.10
CA VAL A 99 -6.24 -3.67 9.67
C VAL A 99 -5.55 -4.48 8.60
N ILE A 100 -4.31 -4.86 8.86
CA ILE A 100 -3.49 -5.59 7.90
C ILE A 100 -2.91 -6.87 8.51
N TYR A 101 -2.51 -7.77 7.62
CA TYR A 101 -1.69 -8.92 7.94
C TYR A 101 -0.22 -8.63 7.62
N VAL A 102 0.66 -8.90 8.58
CA VAL A 102 2.10 -8.92 8.33
C VAL A 102 2.61 -10.27 8.80
N GLY A 103 2.87 -11.17 7.87
CA GLY A 103 3.13 -12.57 8.20
C GLY A 103 1.91 -13.19 8.88
N ASP A 104 2.09 -13.71 10.08
CA ASP A 104 1.00 -14.29 10.88
C ASP A 104 0.39 -13.28 11.87
N VAL A 105 0.83 -12.04 11.84
CA VAL A 105 0.44 -11.02 12.82
C VAL A 105 -0.59 -10.08 12.20
N ARG A 106 -1.65 -9.80 12.95
CA ARG A 106 -2.64 -8.77 12.61
C ARG A 106 -2.32 -7.51 13.37
N ILE A 107 -2.29 -6.39 12.66
CA ILE A 107 -2.11 -5.09 13.29
C ILE A 107 -3.10 -4.09 12.70
N GLY A 108 -3.45 -3.10 13.50
CA GLY A 108 -4.18 -1.93 13.03
C GLY A 108 -3.23 -0.76 12.89
N ILE A 109 -3.32 -0.06 11.78
CA ILE A 109 -2.57 1.17 11.54
C ILE A 109 -3.53 2.34 11.57
N LEU A 110 -3.31 3.25 12.50
CA LEU A 110 -4.08 4.48 12.62
C LEU A 110 -3.50 5.52 11.65
N VAL A 111 -4.32 5.98 10.72
CA VAL A 111 -3.92 6.90 9.64
C VAL A 111 -4.84 8.12 9.61
N ASP A 112 -4.44 9.16 8.90
CA ASP A 112 -5.25 10.38 8.81
C ASP A 112 -6.51 10.13 7.98
N ALA A 113 -6.35 9.53 6.81
CA ALA A 113 -7.47 9.22 5.91
C ALA A 113 -7.09 8.14 4.91
N VAL A 114 -8.04 7.26 4.61
CA VAL A 114 -7.92 6.31 3.51
C VAL A 114 -8.45 6.99 2.24
N SER A 115 -7.75 6.79 1.14
CA SER A 115 -8.09 7.41 -0.14
C SER A 115 -8.79 6.42 -1.07
N GLN A 116 -8.05 5.56 -1.77
CA GLN A 116 -8.62 4.68 -2.78
C GLN A 116 -7.74 3.46 -3.00
N ILE A 117 -8.31 2.46 -3.68
CA ILE A 117 -7.53 1.32 -4.20
C ILE A 117 -7.23 1.60 -5.65
N ILE A 118 -5.97 1.51 -6.04
CA ILE A 118 -5.51 1.78 -7.40
C ILE A 118 -4.63 0.65 -7.92
N ASP A 119 -4.64 0.48 -9.23
CA ASP A 119 -3.72 -0.43 -9.92
C ASP A 119 -2.44 0.32 -10.28
N ILE A 120 -1.32 -0.19 -9.80
CA ILE A 120 -0.01 0.40 -10.04
C ILE A 120 0.82 -0.58 -10.89
N PRO A 121 1.38 -0.12 -12.03
CA PRO A 121 2.33 -0.95 -12.76
C PRO A 121 3.54 -1.28 -11.89
N ILE A 122 3.87 -2.56 -11.77
CA ILE A 122 4.97 -3.02 -10.90
C ILE A 122 6.28 -2.37 -11.32
N ASP A 123 6.49 -2.20 -12.62
CA ASP A 123 7.71 -1.60 -13.17
C ASP A 123 7.85 -0.10 -12.86
N SER A 124 6.76 0.58 -12.47
CA SER A 124 6.80 2.01 -12.15
C SER A 124 7.29 2.29 -10.72
N ILE A 125 7.38 1.26 -9.88
CA ILE A 125 7.82 1.40 -8.51
C ILE A 125 9.35 1.41 -8.50
N LEU A 126 9.92 2.54 -8.08
CA LEU A 126 11.36 2.74 -8.03
C LEU A 126 11.88 2.59 -6.60
N PRO A 127 13.12 2.12 -6.44
CA PRO A 127 13.70 2.06 -5.11
C PRO A 127 13.92 3.47 -4.54
N VAL A 128 13.80 3.59 -3.22
CA VAL A 128 14.03 4.86 -2.53
C VAL A 128 15.53 5.14 -2.47
N PRO A 129 15.98 6.36 -2.80
CA PRO A 129 17.38 6.73 -2.66
C PRO A 129 17.85 6.59 -1.19
N GLN A 130 18.99 5.96 -0.99
CA GLN A 130 19.50 5.66 0.35
C GLN A 130 19.75 6.91 1.22
N HIS A 131 20.02 8.04 0.59
CA HIS A 131 20.32 9.28 1.29
C HIS A 131 19.10 10.02 1.85
N ASN A 132 17.92 9.75 1.29
CA ASN A 132 16.67 10.37 1.69
C ASN A 132 15.63 9.33 2.10
N ALA A 133 16.10 8.15 2.51
CA ALA A 133 15.22 7.05 2.83
C ALA A 133 14.30 7.41 4.00
N GLN A 134 13.04 7.54 3.72
CA GLN A 134 12.02 7.39 4.75
C GLN A 134 12.15 5.97 5.29
N LYS A 135 12.33 5.85 6.58
CA LYS A 135 12.73 4.61 7.24
C LYS A 135 11.81 3.41 6.95
N TYR A 136 10.54 3.66 6.63
CA TYR A 136 9.52 2.62 6.46
C TYR A 136 9.02 2.51 5.03
N VAL A 137 9.75 3.06 4.08
CA VAL A 137 9.36 3.09 2.67
C VAL A 137 10.29 2.19 1.86
N SER A 138 9.71 1.23 1.13
CA SER A 138 10.47 0.30 0.28
C SER A 138 10.59 0.78 -1.16
N GLY A 139 9.73 1.69 -1.59
CA GLY A 139 9.73 2.19 -2.96
C GLY A 139 8.86 3.41 -3.10
N MET A 140 8.89 4.00 -4.29
CA MET A 140 8.06 5.16 -4.62
C MET A 140 7.64 5.10 -6.07
N CYS A 141 6.51 5.69 -6.39
CA CYS A 141 6.07 5.84 -7.77
C CYS A 141 5.18 7.07 -7.91
N ASN A 142 5.13 7.59 -9.13
CA ASN A 142 4.16 8.64 -9.43
C ASN A 142 2.77 8.02 -9.57
N MET A 143 1.77 8.73 -9.06
CA MET A 143 0.38 8.31 -9.24
C MET A 143 0.02 8.31 -10.73
N PRO A 144 -0.77 7.33 -11.20
CA PRO A 144 -1.17 7.28 -12.61
C PRO A 144 -1.92 8.52 -13.10
N ASP A 145 -2.61 9.21 -12.21
CA ASP A 145 -3.34 10.45 -12.51
C ASP A 145 -2.47 11.72 -12.37
N ASN A 146 -1.17 11.57 -12.12
CA ASN A 146 -0.21 12.65 -11.88
C ASN A 146 -0.55 13.53 -10.67
N SER A 147 -1.33 13.03 -9.72
CA SER A 147 -1.71 13.77 -8.51
C SER A 147 -0.62 13.87 -7.47
N GLY A 148 0.49 13.15 -7.63
CA GLY A 148 1.61 13.19 -6.70
C GLY A 148 2.39 11.89 -6.68
N THR A 149 3.22 11.74 -5.66
CA THR A 149 4.08 10.57 -5.45
C THR A 149 3.50 9.70 -4.35
N MET A 150 3.37 8.41 -4.63
CA MET A 150 2.98 7.40 -3.65
C MET A 150 4.23 6.75 -3.08
N LEU A 151 4.30 6.64 -1.76
CA LEU A 151 5.35 5.94 -1.04
C LEU A 151 4.85 4.54 -0.68
N VAL A 152 5.57 3.50 -1.12
CA VAL A 152 5.22 2.12 -0.80
C VAL A 152 5.69 1.80 0.61
N LEU A 153 4.76 1.52 1.49
CA LEU A 153 5.05 1.23 2.89
C LEU A 153 5.62 -0.18 3.03
N ASP A 154 6.74 -0.30 3.73
CA ASP A 154 7.31 -1.57 4.13
C ASP A 154 6.72 -1.98 5.48
N CYS A 155 5.68 -2.80 5.44
CA CYS A 155 4.95 -3.19 6.66
C CYS A 155 5.80 -4.03 7.62
N PRO A 156 6.62 -5.00 7.17
CA PRO A 156 7.53 -5.68 8.08
C PRO A 156 8.50 -4.74 8.79
N LEU A 157 9.03 -3.77 8.09
CA LEU A 157 9.94 -2.79 8.67
C LEU A 157 9.24 -1.85 9.65
N LEU A 158 7.97 -1.55 9.40
CA LEU A 158 7.13 -0.74 10.28
C LEU A 158 7.01 -1.37 11.67
N LEU A 159 6.98 -2.70 11.74
CA LEU A 159 6.87 -3.46 12.98
C LEU A 159 8.22 -3.74 13.64
N ALA A 160 9.31 -3.56 12.92
CA ALA A 160 10.65 -3.78 13.45
C ALA A 160 11.01 -2.68 14.45
N ASN A 161 11.71 -3.07 15.51
CA ASN A 161 12.20 -2.12 16.52
C ASN A 161 13.38 -1.27 16.00
#